data_7fd8a711bd6e81862a45260300a01772
#
_entry.id   7fd8a711bd6e81862a45260300a01772
#
_cell.length_a   1.000
_cell.length_b   1.000
_cell.length_c   1.000
_cell.angle_alpha   90.00
_cell.angle_beta   90.00
_cell.angle_gamma   90.00
#
_symmetry.space_group_name_H-M   'P 1'
#
loop_
_entity.id
_entity.type
_entity.pdbx_description
1 polymer ?
#
loop_
_entity_poly.entity_id
_entity_poly.type
_entity_poly.pdbx_seq_one_letter_code
_entity_poly.pdbx_strand_id
1 'polypeptide(L)'
;MDKVRIAVLVSGGGTNLQALIDAQSSGVISSGTIALVISNNPDAYALERAAVAGIATEVVNKRELGSQLAFEDKIMEILNCNKIDLIVLAGFMSILSEHFTTMYPERILNVHPSLIPSFCGKGYYGLRVHEEALAYGVKVTGATVHYVNEIPDGGKILLQKAVEI
;
A
#
# COMPACT_ATOMS: atom_id res chain seq x y z
N MET A 1 -5.78 25.64 -2.93
CA MET A 1 -5.18 24.65 -2.02
C MET A 1 -4.28 23.72 -2.82
N ASP A 2 -3.08 23.51 -2.36
CA ASP A 2 -2.19 22.55 -2.99
C ASP A 2 -2.74 21.12 -2.80
N LYS A 3 -2.65 20.30 -3.84
CA LYS A 3 -3.10 18.92 -3.78
C LYS A 3 -2.21 18.11 -2.85
N VAL A 4 -2.81 17.20 -2.08
CA VAL A 4 -2.08 16.22 -1.26
C VAL A 4 -1.19 15.35 -2.16
N ARG A 5 0.09 15.30 -1.88
CA ARG A 5 1.06 14.50 -2.65
C ARG A 5 1.12 13.08 -2.10
N ILE A 6 0.78 12.13 -2.95
CA ILE A 6 0.63 10.72 -2.58
C ILE A 6 1.80 9.92 -3.15
N ALA A 7 2.43 9.11 -2.31
CA ALA A 7 3.31 8.02 -2.77
C ALA A 7 2.58 6.68 -2.62
N VAL A 8 2.68 5.83 -3.64
CA VAL A 8 2.13 4.48 -3.62
C VAL A 8 3.28 3.48 -3.59
N LEU A 9 3.32 2.64 -2.57
CA LEU A 9 4.32 1.58 -2.41
C LEU A 9 3.75 0.25 -2.91
N VAL A 10 4.52 -0.43 -3.77
CA VAL A 10 4.10 -1.62 -4.50
C VAL A 10 5.17 -2.71 -4.47
N SER A 11 4.79 -3.96 -4.75
CA SER A 11 5.75 -5.07 -4.87
C SER A 11 5.53 -5.94 -6.12
N GLY A 12 4.36 -5.91 -6.74
CA GLY A 12 3.97 -6.85 -7.79
C GLY A 12 3.19 -6.25 -8.96
N GLY A 13 2.06 -6.87 -9.30
CA GLY A 13 1.27 -6.56 -10.49
C GLY A 13 0.63 -5.18 -10.55
N GLY A 14 0.34 -4.56 -9.41
CA GLY A 14 -0.14 -3.18 -9.32
C GLY A 14 -1.61 -2.99 -9.71
N THR A 15 -2.47 -3.97 -9.49
CA THR A 15 -3.91 -3.82 -9.77
C THR A 15 -4.57 -2.76 -8.88
N ASN A 16 -4.20 -2.69 -7.60
CA ASN A 16 -4.66 -1.63 -6.70
C ASN A 16 -4.09 -0.26 -7.11
N LEU A 17 -2.82 -0.20 -7.53
CA LEU A 17 -2.24 1.02 -8.10
C LEU A 17 -3.02 1.48 -9.32
N GLN A 18 -3.36 0.57 -10.24
CA GLN A 18 -4.14 0.92 -11.43
C GLN A 18 -5.50 1.52 -11.05
N ALA A 19 -6.18 0.93 -10.07
CA ALA A 19 -7.45 1.47 -9.58
C ALA A 19 -7.32 2.89 -9.02
N LEU A 20 -6.21 3.20 -8.34
CA LEU A 20 -5.92 4.56 -7.86
C LEU A 20 -5.61 5.53 -9.00
N ILE A 21 -4.85 5.10 -10.02
CA ILE A 21 -4.57 5.88 -11.22
C ILE A 21 -5.86 6.21 -11.96
N ASP A 22 -6.73 5.23 -12.15
CA ASP A 22 -8.02 5.39 -12.82
C ASP A 22 -8.94 6.33 -12.02
N ALA A 23 -8.96 6.22 -10.69
CA ALA A 23 -9.72 7.10 -9.81
C ALA A 23 -9.21 8.54 -9.86
N GLN A 24 -7.90 8.75 -9.99
CA GLN A 24 -7.33 10.08 -10.19
C GLN A 24 -7.72 10.64 -11.55
N SER A 25 -7.60 9.84 -12.61
CA SER A 25 -7.91 10.26 -13.99
C SER A 25 -9.38 10.60 -14.19
N SER A 26 -10.28 9.88 -13.51
CA SER A 26 -11.73 10.13 -13.55
C SER A 26 -12.20 11.26 -12.63
N GLY A 27 -11.31 11.84 -11.83
CA GLY A 27 -11.62 12.94 -10.90
C GLY A 27 -12.22 12.49 -9.56
N VAL A 28 -12.32 11.17 -9.29
CA VAL A 28 -12.73 10.64 -7.97
C VAL A 28 -11.73 11.06 -6.91
N ILE A 29 -10.43 10.97 -7.21
CA ILE A 29 -9.37 11.57 -6.39
C ILE A 29 -9.13 12.99 -6.89
N SER A 30 -9.83 13.96 -6.32
CA SER A 30 -9.78 15.37 -6.74
C SER A 30 -8.82 16.22 -5.91
N SER A 31 -8.64 15.87 -4.63
CA SER A 31 -7.83 16.63 -3.66
C SER A 31 -6.39 16.14 -3.52
N GLY A 32 -6.05 15.04 -4.17
CA GLY A 32 -4.71 14.45 -4.15
C GLY A 32 -4.12 14.25 -5.54
N THR A 33 -2.82 14.00 -5.58
CA THR A 33 -2.09 13.60 -6.80
C THR A 33 -1.12 12.50 -6.45
N ILE A 34 -1.15 11.40 -7.21
CA ILE A 34 -0.12 10.35 -7.13
C ILE A 34 1.15 10.92 -7.75
N ALA A 35 2.08 11.31 -6.89
CA ALA A 35 3.31 11.97 -7.29
C ALA A 35 4.46 11.00 -7.51
N LEU A 36 4.40 9.82 -6.88
CA LEU A 36 5.49 8.86 -6.86
C LEU A 36 4.99 7.44 -6.64
N VAL A 37 5.60 6.49 -7.31
CA VAL A 37 5.45 5.05 -7.04
C VAL A 37 6.80 4.48 -6.63
N ILE A 38 6.86 3.81 -5.49
CA ILE A 38 8.07 3.14 -5.00
C ILE A 38 7.83 1.63 -5.00
N SER A 39 8.72 0.87 -5.63
CA SER A 39 8.71 -0.60 -5.56
C SER A 39 9.91 -1.13 -4.79
N ASN A 40 9.69 -2.17 -3.99
CA ASN A 40 10.78 -2.95 -3.38
C ASN A 40 11.29 -4.08 -4.30
N ASN A 41 10.69 -4.24 -5.48
CA ASN A 41 11.03 -5.22 -6.49
C ASN A 41 11.24 -4.53 -7.85
N PRO A 42 12.43 -4.60 -8.45
CA PRO A 42 12.71 -3.99 -9.75
C PRO A 42 11.87 -4.57 -10.90
N ASP A 43 11.40 -5.81 -10.75
CA ASP A 43 10.61 -6.52 -11.76
C ASP A 43 9.08 -6.35 -11.59
N ALA A 44 8.66 -5.48 -10.69
CA ALA A 44 7.23 -5.25 -10.44
C ALA A 44 6.54 -4.61 -11.65
N TYR A 45 5.51 -5.26 -12.19
CA TYR A 45 4.73 -4.72 -13.30
C TYR A 45 4.01 -3.40 -12.94
N ALA A 46 3.80 -3.15 -11.66
CA ALA A 46 3.30 -1.87 -11.17
C ALA A 46 4.14 -0.66 -11.62
N LEU A 47 5.45 -0.84 -11.81
CA LEU A 47 6.33 0.21 -12.32
C LEU A 47 6.00 0.59 -13.77
N GLU A 48 5.64 -0.38 -14.61
CA GLU A 48 5.19 -0.11 -15.98
C GLU A 48 3.86 0.64 -16.01
N ARG A 49 2.93 0.28 -15.13
CA ARG A 49 1.65 0.98 -14.99
C ARG A 49 1.85 2.45 -14.61
N ALA A 50 2.76 2.73 -13.68
CA ALA A 50 3.12 4.07 -13.27
C ALA A 50 3.78 4.85 -14.43
N ALA A 51 4.70 4.24 -15.15
CA ALA A 51 5.38 4.86 -16.29
C ALA A 51 4.41 5.23 -17.41
N VAL A 52 3.48 4.34 -17.77
CA VAL A 52 2.42 4.61 -18.76
C VAL A 52 1.53 5.78 -18.32
N ALA A 53 1.27 5.91 -17.03
CA ALA A 53 0.50 7.03 -16.47
C ALA A 53 1.32 8.32 -16.29
N GLY A 54 2.61 8.34 -16.64
CA GLY A 54 3.49 9.49 -16.47
C GLY A 54 3.87 9.80 -15.02
N ILE A 55 3.77 8.81 -14.13
CA ILE A 55 4.11 8.96 -12.71
C ILE A 55 5.56 8.56 -12.48
N ALA A 56 6.30 9.37 -11.72
CA ALA A 56 7.68 9.08 -11.33
C ALA A 56 7.77 7.77 -10.54
N THR A 57 8.84 7.00 -10.79
CA THR A 57 9.07 5.71 -10.13
C THR A 57 10.43 5.65 -9.48
N GLU A 58 10.52 4.94 -8.36
CA GLU A 58 11.76 4.61 -7.66
C GLU A 58 11.75 3.12 -7.26
N VAL A 59 12.93 2.52 -7.25
CA VAL A 59 13.12 1.15 -6.77
C VAL A 59 14.03 1.16 -5.55
N VAL A 60 13.56 0.56 -4.46
CA VAL A 60 14.33 0.41 -3.22
C VAL A 60 14.38 -1.07 -2.85
N ASN A 61 15.50 -1.73 -3.17
CA ASN A 61 15.68 -3.15 -2.94
C ASN A 61 16.35 -3.40 -1.58
N LYS A 62 15.62 -4.02 -0.66
CA LYS A 62 16.12 -4.33 0.68
C LYS A 62 17.38 -5.22 0.66
N ARG A 63 17.45 -6.17 -0.28
CA ARG A 63 18.60 -7.09 -0.38
C ARG A 63 19.89 -6.35 -0.73
N GLU A 64 19.81 -5.34 -1.59
CA GLU A 64 20.94 -4.51 -1.98
C GLU A 64 21.40 -3.61 -0.84
N LEU A 65 20.49 -3.13 -0.01
CA LEU A 65 20.77 -2.24 1.13
C LEU A 65 21.22 -3.00 2.38
N GLY A 66 20.96 -4.30 2.47
CA GLY A 66 21.49 -5.20 3.49
C GLY A 66 20.79 -5.18 4.85
N SER A 67 19.93 -4.22 5.15
CA SER A 67 19.19 -4.16 6.43
C SER A 67 17.82 -3.53 6.30
N GLN A 68 16.94 -3.82 7.27
CA GLN A 68 15.63 -3.18 7.37
C GLN A 68 15.77 -1.67 7.59
N LEU A 69 16.67 -1.25 8.46
CA LEU A 69 16.90 0.16 8.75
C LEU A 69 17.36 0.92 7.51
N ALA A 70 18.37 0.45 6.79
CA ALA A 70 18.86 1.09 5.57
C ALA A 70 17.78 1.15 4.47
N PHE A 71 16.97 0.11 4.36
CA PHE A 71 15.83 0.05 3.43
C PHE A 71 14.79 1.13 3.75
N GLU A 72 14.38 1.23 5.00
CA GLU A 72 13.38 2.21 5.43
C GLU A 72 13.92 3.64 5.37
N ASP A 73 15.15 3.87 5.79
CA ASP A 73 15.81 5.18 5.71
C ASP A 73 15.89 5.68 4.25
N LYS A 74 16.17 4.78 3.31
CA LYS A 74 16.19 5.12 1.88
C LYS A 74 14.80 5.51 1.37
N ILE A 75 13.76 4.77 1.77
CA ILE A 75 12.37 5.14 1.43
C ILE A 75 12.03 6.51 2.02
N MET A 76 12.35 6.76 3.29
CA MET A 76 12.09 8.05 3.95
C MET A 76 12.81 9.21 3.27
N GLU A 77 14.06 9.03 2.86
CA GLU A 77 14.80 10.01 2.07
C GLU A 77 14.06 10.38 0.78
N ILE A 78 13.62 9.39 0.02
CA ILE A 78 12.88 9.57 -1.23
C ILE A 78 11.53 10.28 -1.00
N LEU A 79 10.79 9.86 0.03
CA LEU A 79 9.52 10.49 0.40
C LEU A 79 9.68 11.97 0.75
N ASN A 80 10.71 12.29 1.52
CA ASN A 80 11.01 13.67 1.92
C ASN A 80 11.45 14.52 0.74
N CYS A 81 12.34 14.03 -0.12
CA CYS A 81 12.79 14.72 -1.34
C CYS A 81 11.61 15.04 -2.28
N ASN A 82 10.62 14.17 -2.34
CA ASN A 82 9.43 14.34 -3.17
C ASN A 82 8.28 15.07 -2.45
N LYS A 83 8.48 15.51 -1.20
CA LYS A 83 7.47 16.20 -0.38
C LYS A 83 6.14 15.45 -0.31
N ILE A 84 6.22 14.18 0.04
CA ILE A 84 5.05 13.30 0.14
C ILE A 84 4.29 13.56 1.43
N ASP A 85 2.98 13.74 1.30
CA ASP A 85 2.06 13.98 2.42
C ASP A 85 1.40 12.68 2.90
N LEU A 86 1.05 11.78 1.98
CA LEU A 86 0.33 10.55 2.25
C LEU A 86 0.99 9.37 1.56
N ILE A 87 1.10 8.26 2.28
CA ILE A 87 1.65 7.00 1.77
C ILE A 87 0.52 5.98 1.66
N VAL A 88 0.41 5.31 0.52
CA VAL A 88 -0.56 4.23 0.28
C VAL A 88 0.19 2.95 -0.02
N LEU A 89 -0.08 1.89 0.73
CA LEU A 89 0.43 0.56 0.45
C LEU A 89 -0.56 -0.15 -0.48
N ALA A 90 -0.12 -0.48 -1.68
CA ALA A 90 -0.92 -1.14 -2.71
C ALA A 90 -0.31 -2.48 -3.10
N GLY A 91 -0.54 -3.51 -2.29
CA GLY A 91 0.12 -4.80 -2.46
C GLY A 91 1.63 -4.74 -2.13
N PHE A 92 2.01 -3.97 -1.13
CA PHE A 92 3.38 -3.86 -0.66
C PHE A 92 3.70 -5.00 0.30
N MET A 93 4.65 -5.86 -0.07
CA MET A 93 4.92 -7.12 0.63
C MET A 93 5.99 -7.03 1.73
N SER A 94 6.54 -5.85 1.99
CA SER A 94 7.45 -5.61 3.10
C SER A 94 6.70 -5.11 4.32
N ILE A 95 7.00 -5.70 5.48
CA ILE A 95 6.50 -5.20 6.77
C ILE A 95 7.32 -3.97 7.14
N LEU A 96 6.64 -2.88 7.48
CA LEU A 96 7.25 -1.66 7.97
C LEU A 96 7.45 -1.74 9.49
N SER A 97 8.62 -1.35 9.97
CA SER A 97 8.94 -1.36 11.39
C SER A 97 8.33 -0.17 12.13
N GLU A 98 8.36 -0.24 13.46
CA GLU A 98 7.98 0.88 14.33
C GLU A 98 8.79 2.16 14.02
N HIS A 99 10.08 2.01 13.69
CA HIS A 99 10.93 3.13 13.27
C HIS A 99 10.32 3.91 12.10
N PHE A 100 9.80 3.21 11.09
CA PHE A 100 9.18 3.86 9.94
C PHE A 100 7.77 4.40 10.28
N THR A 101 6.94 3.58 10.90
CA THR A 101 5.52 3.93 11.12
C THR A 101 5.33 5.09 12.09
N THR A 102 6.18 5.23 13.08
CA THR A 102 6.14 6.37 14.03
C THR A 102 6.52 7.71 13.40
N MET A 103 7.27 7.70 12.29
CA MET A 103 7.60 8.91 11.53
C MET A 103 6.42 9.44 10.70
N TYR A 104 5.41 8.59 10.44
CA TYR A 104 4.25 8.93 9.60
C TYR A 104 2.93 8.60 10.30
N PRO A 105 2.66 9.14 11.50
CA PRO A 105 1.45 8.83 12.25
C PRO A 105 0.21 9.24 11.44
N GLU A 106 -0.74 8.32 11.28
CA GLU A 106 -1.97 8.51 10.49
C GLU A 106 -1.73 9.03 9.05
N ARG A 107 -0.58 8.67 8.47
CA ARG A 107 -0.20 9.05 7.09
C ARG A 107 0.13 7.86 6.20
N ILE A 108 -0.06 6.63 6.67
CA ILE A 108 0.13 5.41 5.89
C ILE A 108 -1.20 4.67 5.85
N LEU A 109 -1.71 4.44 4.65
CA LEU A 109 -2.93 3.66 4.40
C LEU A 109 -2.59 2.33 3.76
N ASN A 110 -3.33 1.28 4.13
CA ASN A 110 -3.27 -0.04 3.49
C ASN A 110 -4.67 -0.54 3.16
N VAL A 111 -4.76 -1.32 2.10
CA VAL A 111 -5.96 -2.09 1.76
C VAL A 111 -5.67 -3.56 2.04
N HIS A 112 -6.39 -4.14 3.00
CA HIS A 112 -6.34 -5.57 3.29
C HIS A 112 -7.56 -6.27 2.70
N PRO A 113 -7.40 -7.40 1.98
CA PRO A 113 -8.50 -8.04 1.24
C PRO A 113 -9.40 -8.93 2.10
N SER A 114 -9.71 -8.50 3.31
CA SER A 114 -10.70 -9.12 4.20
C SER A 114 -11.41 -8.07 5.07
N LEU A 115 -12.42 -8.51 5.80
CA LEU A 115 -13.05 -7.72 6.85
C LEU A 115 -12.27 -7.93 8.16
N ILE A 116 -11.30 -7.08 8.44
CA ILE A 116 -10.52 -7.13 9.69
C ILE A 116 -11.50 -7.06 10.89
N PRO A 117 -11.35 -7.92 11.92
CA PRO A 117 -10.18 -8.74 12.28
C PRO A 117 -10.15 -10.16 11.70
N SER A 118 -11.00 -10.52 10.76
CA SER A 118 -11.00 -11.85 10.14
C SER A 118 -9.91 -11.97 9.06
N PHE A 119 -9.24 -13.10 8.98
CA PHE A 119 -8.25 -13.44 7.95
C PHE A 119 -7.19 -12.34 7.74
N CYS A 120 -6.62 -11.83 8.82
CA CYS A 120 -5.62 -10.77 8.81
C CYS A 120 -4.43 -11.07 9.71
N GLY A 121 -3.40 -10.24 9.66
CA GLY A 121 -2.18 -10.39 10.43
C GLY A 121 -1.12 -11.25 9.72
N LYS A 122 -0.16 -11.74 10.50
CA LYS A 122 1.01 -12.46 9.97
C LYS A 122 0.59 -13.67 9.13
N GLY A 123 1.04 -13.71 7.88
CA GLY A 123 0.79 -14.82 6.95
C GLY A 123 -0.47 -14.69 6.10
N TYR A 124 -1.30 -13.69 6.34
CA TYR A 124 -2.48 -13.40 5.53
C TYR A 124 -2.19 -12.30 4.50
N TYR A 125 -1.94 -12.69 3.26
CA TYR A 125 -1.67 -11.76 2.15
C TYR A 125 -2.08 -12.37 0.80
N GLY A 126 -2.39 -11.51 -0.16
CA GLY A 126 -2.70 -11.91 -1.53
C GLY A 126 -3.88 -12.86 -1.64
N LEU A 127 -3.78 -13.83 -2.53
CA LEU A 127 -4.84 -14.82 -2.81
C LEU A 127 -5.14 -15.73 -1.61
N ARG A 128 -4.16 -15.98 -0.76
CA ARG A 128 -4.32 -16.83 0.43
C ARG A 128 -5.46 -16.34 1.33
N VAL A 129 -5.65 -15.05 1.45
CA VAL A 129 -6.75 -14.48 2.25
C VAL A 129 -8.10 -14.94 1.72
N HIS A 130 -8.28 -14.94 0.41
CA HIS A 130 -9.52 -15.38 -0.24
C HIS A 130 -9.70 -16.90 -0.15
N GLU A 131 -8.63 -17.66 -0.36
CA GLU A 131 -8.65 -19.12 -0.25
C GLU A 131 -9.04 -19.59 1.16
N GLU A 132 -8.47 -18.98 2.19
CA GLU A 132 -8.77 -19.29 3.60
C GLU A 132 -10.23 -18.89 3.95
N ALA A 133 -10.70 -17.76 3.48
CA ALA A 133 -12.10 -17.34 3.68
C ALA A 133 -13.09 -18.31 3.04
N LEU A 134 -12.82 -18.76 1.82
CA LEU A 134 -13.64 -19.76 1.12
C LEU A 134 -13.58 -21.14 1.81
N ALA A 135 -12.38 -21.58 2.20
CA ALA A 135 -12.19 -22.84 2.90
C ALA A 135 -12.89 -22.86 4.26
N TYR A 136 -12.91 -21.74 4.97
CA TYR A 136 -13.63 -21.61 6.23
C TYR A 136 -15.16 -21.64 6.04
N GLY A 137 -15.64 -21.27 4.86
CA GLY A 137 -17.05 -21.27 4.49
C GLY A 137 -17.83 -20.04 4.93
N VAL A 138 -17.16 -18.89 5.08
CA VAL A 138 -17.83 -17.63 5.34
C VAL A 138 -18.75 -17.25 4.18
N LYS A 139 -19.83 -16.57 4.47
CA LYS A 139 -20.82 -16.12 3.46
C LYS A 139 -20.68 -14.65 3.10
N VAL A 140 -19.84 -13.95 3.86
CA VAL A 140 -19.53 -12.53 3.66
C VAL A 140 -18.04 -12.34 3.83
N THR A 141 -17.41 -11.71 2.88
CA THR A 141 -16.02 -11.24 2.96
C THR A 141 -15.96 -9.76 2.57
N GLY A 142 -14.81 -9.22 2.25
CA GLY A 142 -14.71 -7.82 1.82
C GLY A 142 -13.29 -7.31 1.83
N ALA A 143 -13.16 -6.00 1.95
CA ALA A 143 -11.90 -5.33 2.07
C ALA A 143 -11.93 -4.27 3.17
N THR A 144 -10.79 -4.02 3.76
CA THR A 144 -10.60 -3.03 4.83
C THR A 144 -9.51 -2.04 4.42
N VAL A 145 -9.82 -0.75 4.52
CA VAL A 145 -8.82 0.33 4.47
C VAL A 145 -8.53 0.77 5.89
N HIS A 146 -7.27 0.76 6.27
CA HIS A 146 -6.85 1.11 7.63
C HIS A 146 -5.55 1.90 7.63
N TYR A 147 -5.31 2.65 8.70
CA TYR A 147 -3.99 3.21 8.99
C TYR A 147 -3.02 2.09 9.36
N VAL A 148 -1.77 2.26 8.96
CA VAL A 148 -0.70 1.29 9.23
C VAL A 148 0.10 1.71 10.45
N ASN A 149 0.30 0.79 11.38
CA ASN A 149 1.22 0.88 12.50
C ASN A 149 2.19 -0.32 12.47
N GLU A 150 2.98 -0.51 13.53
CA GLU A 150 3.95 -1.61 13.64
C GLU A 150 3.32 -3.02 13.73
N ILE A 151 2.01 -3.10 14.01
CA ILE A 151 1.29 -4.36 14.08
C ILE A 151 0.71 -4.67 12.69
N PRO A 152 1.06 -5.79 12.04
CA PRO A 152 0.49 -6.17 10.76
C PRO A 152 -1.05 -6.16 10.79
N ASP A 153 -1.66 -5.39 9.90
CA ASP A 153 -3.12 -5.17 9.80
C ASP A 153 -3.79 -4.64 11.08
N GLY A 154 -3.02 -4.03 11.97
CA GLY A 154 -3.46 -3.67 13.33
C GLY A 154 -3.89 -2.22 13.53
N GLY A 155 -3.67 -1.34 12.56
CA GLY A 155 -4.01 0.09 12.68
C GLY A 155 -5.50 0.38 12.62
N LYS A 156 -5.88 1.61 12.98
CA LYS A 156 -7.27 2.06 13.00
C LYS A 156 -7.94 1.90 11.64
N ILE A 157 -9.10 1.26 11.63
CA ILE A 157 -9.92 1.06 10.43
C ILE A 157 -10.56 2.39 10.03
N LEU A 158 -10.48 2.71 8.74
CA LEU A 158 -11.12 3.87 8.13
C LEU A 158 -12.39 3.51 7.38
N LEU A 159 -12.34 2.42 6.61
CA LEU A 159 -13.44 2.00 5.75
C LEU A 159 -13.42 0.48 5.58
N GLN A 160 -14.60 -0.10 5.55
CA GLN A 160 -14.79 -1.50 5.18
C GLN A 160 -15.92 -1.61 4.17
N LYS A 161 -15.76 -2.49 3.18
CA LYS A 161 -16.81 -2.84 2.23
C LYS A 161 -17.00 -4.35 2.21
N ALA A 162 -18.20 -4.80 2.54
CA ALA A 162 -18.59 -6.19 2.52
C ALA A 162 -19.02 -6.65 1.13
N VAL A 163 -18.79 -7.93 0.85
CA VAL A 163 -19.20 -8.64 -0.38
C VAL A 163 -19.72 -10.01 0.02
N GLU A 164 -20.90 -10.37 -0.49
CA GLU A 164 -21.46 -11.72 -0.35
C GLU A 164 -20.76 -12.69 -1.31
N ILE A 165 -20.56 -13.93 -0.85
CA ILE A 165 -19.91 -15.01 -1.61
C ILE A 165 -20.65 -16.34 -1.48
#